data_e5496f6cd920a738e58422b83893cf08
#
_entry.id   e5496f6cd920a738e58422b83893cf08
#
_cell.length_a   1.000
_cell.length_b   1.000
_cell.length_c   1.000
_cell.angle_alpha   90.00
_cell.angle_beta   90.00
_cell.angle_gamma   90.00
#
_symmetry.space_group_name_H-M   'P 1'
#
loop_
_entity.id
_entity.type
_entity.pdbx_description
1 polymer ?
#
loop_
_entity_poly.entity_id
_entity_poly.type
_entity_poly.pdbx_seq_one_letter_code
_entity_poly.pdbx_strand_id
1 'polypeptide(L)'
;MRFLHPEHDEALELSLDDVFLVPSYFDGTSRLDADLAPVDFAGGSHPIVSANMNGVTGKRMAETMARFGGLGVLPQDMDLTTAARIIEHIKAADPRYDTPLSVSPRATLRDVQGIIRKRSHDMVVVVDDERRPLGIVTRADLRDRDQYSAVGSFMSSHLVSVRAGTPNREAFLRMEEERVKAAPVLDAEGRLVGVLTRDDAVRLELLEPALDGRGKLMVAAAVGISASAPASAARLAELGVSALVLDTAHGHQRRMIEAIRDVRRAVGSAMPIVAGNVCTAEGTRDLLDAGADVVKVNVGPGAMCTTRMQTGAGRPTFSSVLACAREAHARGRHVWADGGVRDPRDVALYLAAGASRVMIGTALAGTYESPGDVKEDRDGRAYKENYGMASARAVSDRTAGLDAFERAKKGFFREGISTSRIYLPEGRESVGAFLVDVISGVQSAFTYTGGTTIPEFHRKAVVGVQTAGGYVEGKPRG
;
A
#
# COMPACT_ATOMS: atom_id res chain seq x y z
N MET A 1 -8.47 23.30 -7.06
CA MET A 1 -9.85 22.77 -7.20
C MET A 1 -10.86 23.86 -6.89
N ARG A 2 -11.97 23.90 -7.58
CA ARG A 2 -13.13 24.75 -7.28
C ARG A 2 -14.43 23.94 -7.32
N PHE A 3 -15.43 24.37 -6.57
CA PHE A 3 -16.77 23.80 -6.71
C PHE A 3 -17.47 24.34 -7.98
N LEU A 4 -18.33 23.53 -8.58
CA LEU A 4 -19.20 23.94 -9.68
C LEU A 4 -20.14 25.07 -9.25
N HIS A 5 -20.66 24.95 -8.04
CA HIS A 5 -21.48 25.95 -7.36
C HIS A 5 -20.72 26.43 -6.10
N PRO A 6 -20.22 27.70 -6.08
CA PRO A 6 -19.37 28.21 -4.99
C PRO A 6 -19.97 28.08 -3.59
N GLU A 7 -21.30 28.19 -3.46
CA GLU A 7 -22.03 28.05 -2.20
C GLU A 7 -21.87 26.68 -1.52
N HIS A 8 -21.44 25.65 -2.25
CA HIS A 8 -21.16 24.31 -1.68
C HIS A 8 -19.83 24.24 -0.92
N ASP A 9 -18.96 25.24 -1.06
CA ASP A 9 -17.64 25.21 -0.46
C ASP A 9 -17.66 25.26 1.07
N GLU A 10 -18.59 26.02 1.65
CA GLU A 10 -18.66 26.25 3.10
C GLU A 10 -19.91 25.64 3.75
N ALA A 11 -20.95 25.35 2.96
CA ALA A 11 -22.28 25.03 3.49
C ALA A 11 -22.46 23.55 3.84
N LEU A 12 -21.63 22.64 3.31
CA LEU A 12 -21.87 21.21 3.40
C LEU A 12 -20.64 20.43 3.83
N GLU A 13 -20.86 19.42 4.68
CA GLU A 13 -19.86 18.40 5.00
C GLU A 13 -20.05 17.20 4.07
N LEU A 14 -19.10 16.98 3.16
CA LEU A 14 -19.21 16.07 2.02
C LEU A 14 -18.35 14.82 2.19
N SER A 15 -18.92 13.66 1.93
CA SER A 15 -18.22 12.38 1.72
C SER A 15 -17.82 12.21 0.25
N LEU A 16 -17.11 11.13 -0.07
CA LEU A 16 -16.77 10.82 -1.47
C LEU A 16 -18.01 10.49 -2.33
N ASP A 17 -19.09 10.01 -1.70
CA ASP A 17 -20.32 9.66 -2.42
C ASP A 17 -21.13 10.91 -2.81
N ASP A 18 -20.92 12.01 -2.10
CA ASP A 18 -21.64 13.27 -2.32
C ASP A 18 -21.05 14.12 -3.45
N VAL A 19 -19.89 13.75 -4.00
CA VAL A 19 -19.17 14.58 -4.97
C VAL A 19 -18.83 13.83 -6.24
N PHE A 20 -18.63 14.57 -7.33
CA PHE A 20 -18.15 14.08 -8.62
C PHE A 20 -17.25 15.10 -9.30
N LEU A 21 -16.43 14.65 -10.24
CA LEU A 21 -15.60 15.50 -11.09
C LEU A 21 -16.36 15.91 -12.35
N VAL A 22 -16.32 17.20 -12.67
CA VAL A 22 -16.94 17.73 -13.89
C VAL A 22 -15.90 17.61 -15.03
N PRO A 23 -16.23 16.95 -16.16
CA PRO A 23 -15.34 16.89 -17.31
C PRO A 23 -14.97 18.29 -17.84
N SER A 24 -13.72 18.44 -18.28
CA SER A 24 -13.15 19.67 -18.80
C SER A 24 -12.26 19.37 -20.00
N TYR A 25 -11.83 20.43 -20.70
CA TYR A 25 -10.93 20.29 -21.85
C TYR A 25 -9.57 19.70 -21.46
N PHE A 26 -9.12 18.69 -22.20
CA PHE A 26 -7.81 18.06 -22.08
C PHE A 26 -6.98 18.32 -23.34
N ASP A 27 -5.77 18.83 -23.19
CA ASP A 27 -4.85 19.17 -24.27
C ASP A 27 -3.80 18.08 -24.55
N GLY A 28 -3.97 16.89 -23.96
CA GLY A 28 -3.09 15.74 -24.17
C GLY A 28 -3.59 14.82 -25.27
N THR A 29 -2.76 13.84 -25.64
CA THR A 29 -3.06 12.85 -26.67
C THR A 29 -3.42 11.49 -26.09
N SER A 30 -2.98 11.20 -24.87
CA SER A 30 -3.16 9.92 -24.20
C SER A 30 -3.36 10.09 -22.71
N ARG A 31 -4.08 9.14 -22.08
CA ARG A 31 -4.13 9.04 -20.62
C ARG A 31 -2.75 8.76 -20.00
N LEU A 32 -1.83 8.19 -20.77
CA LEU A 32 -0.45 7.93 -20.35
C LEU A 32 0.38 9.22 -20.23
N ASP A 33 -0.13 10.36 -20.73
CA ASP A 33 0.50 11.67 -20.56
C ASP A 33 0.34 12.20 -19.11
N ALA A 34 -0.53 11.56 -18.30
CA ALA A 34 -0.73 11.94 -16.90
C ALA A 34 0.39 11.40 -16.00
N ASP A 35 1.18 12.31 -15.44
CA ASP A 35 2.20 12.04 -14.43
C ASP A 35 1.56 12.08 -13.02
N LEU A 36 1.51 10.94 -12.36
CA LEU A 36 0.96 10.77 -11.03
C LEU A 36 2.03 10.80 -9.91
N ALA A 37 3.26 11.20 -10.22
CA ALA A 37 4.33 11.30 -9.22
C ALA A 37 3.91 12.19 -8.05
N PRO A 38 4.05 11.71 -6.79
CA PRO A 38 3.70 12.49 -5.61
C PRO A 38 4.59 13.72 -5.44
N VAL A 39 4.06 14.76 -4.81
CA VAL A 39 4.72 16.07 -4.68
C VAL A 39 5.23 16.38 -3.27
N ASP A 40 5.07 15.46 -2.32
CA ASP A 40 5.40 15.66 -0.89
C ASP A 40 6.88 15.44 -0.57
N PHE A 41 7.46 14.34 -1.03
CA PHE A 41 8.89 14.04 -0.96
C PHE A 41 9.29 13.12 -2.12
N ALA A 42 10.57 13.13 -2.47
CA ALA A 42 11.08 12.41 -3.63
C ALA A 42 10.81 10.90 -3.57
N GLY A 43 10.51 10.33 -4.72
CA GLY A 43 10.35 8.90 -4.96
C GLY A 43 8.90 8.44 -5.12
N GLY A 44 8.75 7.45 -6.00
CA GLY A 44 7.48 6.89 -6.42
C GLY A 44 6.93 7.50 -7.70
N SER A 45 6.27 6.68 -8.51
CA SER A 45 5.64 7.08 -9.77
C SER A 45 4.13 7.31 -9.65
N HIS A 46 3.56 7.02 -8.47
CA HIS A 46 2.14 7.22 -8.20
C HIS A 46 1.84 7.42 -6.70
N PRO A 47 0.67 8.01 -6.35
CA PRO A 47 0.38 8.47 -5.01
C PRO A 47 -0.15 7.38 -4.05
N ILE A 48 -0.15 6.11 -4.41
CA ILE A 48 -0.75 5.06 -3.58
C ILE A 48 0.20 4.62 -2.47
N VAL A 49 -0.33 4.52 -1.24
CA VAL A 49 0.39 4.08 -0.05
C VAL A 49 -0.35 2.90 0.58
N SER A 50 0.35 1.81 0.93
CA SER A 50 -0.27 0.73 1.72
C SER A 50 -0.25 1.04 3.21
N ALA A 51 -1.41 0.85 3.87
CA ALA A 51 -1.64 1.24 5.25
C ALA A 51 -0.76 0.46 6.25
N ASN A 52 -0.34 1.14 7.30
CA ASN A 52 0.47 0.61 8.39
C ASN A 52 -0.33 -0.29 9.35
N MET A 53 -1.00 -1.27 8.78
CA MET A 53 -1.82 -2.26 9.50
C MET A 53 -1.18 -3.65 9.42
N ASN A 54 -1.24 -4.40 10.53
CA ASN A 54 -0.66 -5.76 10.61
C ASN A 54 -1.24 -6.74 9.60
N GLY A 55 -2.48 -6.54 9.16
CA GLY A 55 -3.13 -7.33 8.10
C GLY A 55 -2.94 -6.81 6.68
N VAL A 56 -2.23 -5.70 6.49
CA VAL A 56 -2.05 -5.04 5.18
C VAL A 56 -0.59 -5.01 4.77
N THR A 57 0.28 -4.33 5.55
CA THR A 57 1.65 -4.09 5.14
C THR A 57 2.64 -4.92 5.95
N GLY A 58 3.24 -5.87 5.29
CA GLY A 58 4.39 -6.64 5.75
C GLY A 58 5.49 -6.61 4.70
N LYS A 59 6.47 -7.50 4.84
CA LYS A 59 7.65 -7.59 3.95
C LYS A 59 7.28 -7.60 2.47
N ARG A 60 6.40 -8.52 2.05
CA ARG A 60 6.02 -8.70 0.64
C ARG A 60 5.25 -7.49 0.10
N MET A 61 4.27 -7.00 0.86
CA MET A 61 3.49 -5.83 0.49
C MET A 61 4.37 -4.61 0.28
N ALA A 62 5.23 -4.27 1.24
CA ALA A 62 6.09 -3.09 1.14
C ALA A 62 7.09 -3.19 -0.02
N GLU A 63 7.68 -4.37 -0.23
CA GLU A 63 8.56 -4.65 -1.36
C GLU A 63 7.85 -4.47 -2.71
N THR A 64 6.67 -5.09 -2.88
CA THR A 64 5.92 -5.06 -4.14
C THR A 64 5.34 -3.67 -4.42
N MET A 65 4.84 -2.98 -3.39
CA MET A 65 4.41 -1.57 -3.52
C MET A 65 5.54 -0.70 -4.08
N ALA A 66 6.74 -0.79 -3.52
CA ALA A 66 7.88 0.01 -3.98
C ALA A 66 8.33 -0.40 -5.39
N ARG A 67 8.34 -1.69 -5.72
CA ARG A 67 8.69 -2.17 -7.07
C ARG A 67 7.77 -1.62 -8.15
N PHE A 68 6.50 -1.42 -7.84
CA PHE A 68 5.52 -0.82 -8.75
C PHE A 68 5.26 0.67 -8.52
N GLY A 69 6.16 1.39 -7.84
CA GLY A 69 6.15 2.84 -7.77
C GLY A 69 5.39 3.47 -6.62
N GLY A 70 4.79 2.66 -5.72
CA GLY A 70 4.10 3.12 -4.52
C GLY A 70 4.97 3.12 -3.27
N LEU A 71 4.34 3.27 -2.11
CA LEU A 71 5.02 3.26 -0.82
C LEU A 71 4.32 2.32 0.17
N GLY A 72 5.08 1.42 0.79
CA GLY A 72 4.59 0.61 1.90
C GLY A 72 4.98 1.20 3.25
N VAL A 73 4.02 1.28 4.19
CA VAL A 73 4.28 1.73 5.57
C VAL A 73 4.20 0.55 6.51
N LEU A 74 5.32 0.19 7.15
CA LEU A 74 5.36 -0.89 8.14
C LEU A 74 4.60 -0.50 9.41
N PRO A 75 3.87 -1.45 10.06
CA PRO A 75 3.10 -1.18 11.29
C PRO A 75 3.98 -0.78 12.48
N GLN A 76 3.43 0.08 13.35
CA GLN A 76 4.09 0.52 14.59
C GLN A 76 4.19 -0.58 15.67
N ASP A 77 3.36 -1.63 15.57
CA ASP A 77 3.30 -2.72 16.55
C ASP A 77 4.37 -3.79 16.31
N MET A 78 5.16 -3.63 15.26
CA MET A 78 6.27 -4.52 14.92
C MET A 78 7.47 -4.22 15.81
N ASP A 79 8.08 -5.25 16.42
CA ASP A 79 9.32 -5.07 17.14
C ASP A 79 10.46 -4.62 16.21
N LEU A 80 11.40 -3.83 16.76
CA LEU A 80 12.49 -3.24 15.97
C LEU A 80 13.40 -4.27 15.29
N THR A 81 13.58 -5.45 15.89
CA THR A 81 14.40 -6.51 15.30
C THR A 81 13.74 -7.10 14.05
N THR A 82 12.44 -7.32 14.11
CA THR A 82 11.64 -7.76 12.96
C THR A 82 11.57 -6.68 11.89
N ALA A 83 11.34 -5.41 12.29
CA ALA A 83 11.35 -4.28 11.36
C ALA A 83 12.71 -4.16 10.64
N ALA A 84 13.82 -4.28 11.36
CA ALA A 84 15.17 -4.23 10.78
C ALA A 84 15.36 -5.30 9.70
N ARG A 85 15.05 -6.56 10.00
CA ARG A 85 15.14 -7.67 9.02
C ARG A 85 14.28 -7.44 7.79
N ILE A 86 13.10 -6.85 7.94
CA ILE A 86 12.21 -6.54 6.83
C ILE A 86 12.79 -5.41 5.98
N ILE A 87 13.25 -4.32 6.60
CA ILE A 87 13.84 -3.18 5.90
C ILE A 87 15.10 -3.61 5.15
N GLU A 88 16.00 -4.34 5.78
CA GLU A 88 17.21 -4.89 5.16
C GLU A 88 16.86 -5.76 3.94
N HIS A 89 15.86 -6.63 4.05
CA HIS A 89 15.39 -7.43 2.94
C HIS A 89 14.88 -6.58 1.77
N ILE A 90 14.04 -5.57 2.06
CA ILE A 90 13.49 -4.67 1.02
C ILE A 90 14.62 -3.88 0.35
N LYS A 91 15.58 -3.38 1.13
CA LYS A 91 16.74 -2.62 0.61
C LYS A 91 17.71 -3.50 -0.21
N ALA A 92 17.71 -4.80 0.01
CA ALA A 92 18.51 -5.76 -0.76
C ALA A 92 17.77 -6.33 -1.98
N ALA A 93 16.44 -6.20 -2.04
CA ALA A 93 15.61 -6.74 -3.13
C ALA A 93 15.89 -6.01 -4.46
N ASP A 94 15.79 -6.76 -5.55
CA ASP A 94 15.91 -6.21 -6.90
C ASP A 94 14.71 -5.29 -7.22
N PRO A 95 14.95 -4.08 -7.76
CA PRO A 95 13.87 -3.16 -8.11
C PRO A 95 12.97 -3.64 -9.26
N ARG A 96 13.48 -4.51 -10.14
CA ARG A 96 12.77 -4.96 -11.35
C ARG A 96 12.13 -6.33 -11.19
N TYR A 97 12.81 -7.25 -10.49
CA TYR A 97 12.42 -8.66 -10.45
C TYR A 97 11.78 -9.01 -9.12
N ASP A 98 10.70 -9.78 -9.16
CA ASP A 98 10.08 -10.25 -7.92
C ASP A 98 11.00 -11.21 -7.19
N THR A 99 10.97 -11.19 -5.86
CA THR A 99 11.77 -12.09 -5.03
C THR A 99 11.31 -13.53 -5.26
N PRO A 100 12.22 -14.45 -5.69
CA PRO A 100 11.84 -15.80 -6.01
C PRO A 100 11.44 -16.60 -4.77
N LEU A 101 10.43 -17.44 -4.92
CA LEU A 101 10.20 -18.54 -4.00
C LEU A 101 11.09 -19.70 -4.45
N SER A 102 12.03 -20.14 -3.61
CA SER A 102 12.95 -21.21 -3.96
C SER A 102 13.04 -22.27 -2.87
N VAL A 103 13.26 -23.52 -3.28
CA VAL A 103 13.44 -24.67 -2.41
C VAL A 103 14.55 -25.58 -2.95
N SER A 104 15.11 -26.45 -2.09
CA SER A 104 16.00 -27.51 -2.54
C SER A 104 15.21 -28.67 -3.17
N PRO A 105 15.84 -29.54 -3.97
CA PRO A 105 15.19 -30.73 -4.54
C PRO A 105 14.64 -31.70 -3.49
N ARG A 106 15.15 -31.62 -2.26
CA ARG A 106 14.74 -32.47 -1.13
C ARG A 106 13.53 -31.93 -0.37
N ALA A 107 13.10 -30.67 -0.62
CA ALA A 107 11.90 -30.11 -0.02
C ALA A 107 10.68 -30.95 -0.40
N THR A 108 9.69 -30.97 0.48
CA THR A 108 8.46 -31.73 0.26
C THR A 108 7.39 -30.92 -0.45
N LEU A 109 6.38 -31.59 -1.02
CA LEU A 109 5.20 -30.94 -1.57
C LEU A 109 4.53 -30.05 -0.50
N ARG A 110 4.48 -30.47 0.77
CA ARG A 110 3.93 -29.69 1.88
C ARG A 110 4.68 -28.38 2.07
N ASP A 111 6.00 -28.36 1.94
CA ASP A 111 6.82 -27.14 2.06
C ASP A 111 6.46 -26.15 0.95
N VAL A 112 6.31 -26.65 -0.28
CA VAL A 112 5.90 -25.83 -1.43
C VAL A 112 4.47 -25.31 -1.28
N GLN A 113 3.52 -26.13 -0.84
CA GLN A 113 2.13 -25.70 -0.58
C GLN A 113 2.06 -24.53 0.40
N GLY A 114 2.94 -24.50 1.41
CA GLY A 114 3.01 -23.44 2.41
C GLY A 114 3.49 -22.09 1.87
N ILE A 115 4.15 -22.05 0.73
CA ILE A 115 4.76 -20.82 0.21
C ILE A 115 4.23 -20.36 -1.14
N ILE A 116 3.74 -21.24 -2.01
CA ILE A 116 3.44 -20.95 -3.40
C ILE A 116 2.39 -19.82 -3.58
N ARG A 117 1.42 -19.72 -2.67
CA ARG A 117 0.39 -18.67 -2.69
C ARG A 117 0.80 -17.35 -2.01
N LYS A 118 2.08 -17.19 -1.69
CA LYS A 118 2.59 -15.96 -1.03
C LYS A 118 3.04 -14.88 -2.01
N ARG A 119 3.09 -15.21 -3.31
CA ARG A 119 3.45 -14.32 -4.42
C ARG A 119 2.53 -14.57 -5.62
N SER A 120 2.39 -13.56 -6.46
CA SER A 120 1.53 -13.60 -7.65
C SER A 120 2.06 -14.46 -8.78
N HIS A 121 3.37 -14.71 -8.82
CA HIS A 121 3.99 -15.50 -9.91
C HIS A 121 3.65 -17.00 -9.88
N ASP A 122 3.05 -17.50 -8.77
CA ASP A 122 2.49 -18.84 -8.64
C ASP A 122 3.46 -19.98 -9.02
N MET A 123 4.76 -19.77 -8.79
CA MET A 123 5.85 -20.65 -9.14
C MET A 123 6.86 -20.73 -8.00
N VAL A 124 7.38 -21.92 -7.75
CA VAL A 124 8.52 -22.16 -6.86
C VAL A 124 9.67 -22.72 -7.72
N VAL A 125 10.82 -22.08 -7.62
CA VAL A 125 12.03 -22.52 -8.35
C VAL A 125 12.81 -23.50 -7.48
N VAL A 126 13.10 -24.68 -8.02
CA VAL A 126 13.94 -25.67 -7.36
C VAL A 126 15.39 -25.37 -7.72
N VAL A 127 16.26 -25.17 -6.72
CA VAL A 127 17.65 -24.75 -6.92
C VAL A 127 18.62 -25.69 -6.24
N ASP A 128 19.84 -25.75 -6.77
CA ASP A 128 21.00 -26.40 -6.12
C ASP A 128 21.60 -25.50 -4.99
N ASP A 129 22.69 -25.98 -4.39
CA ASP A 129 23.39 -25.26 -3.30
C ASP A 129 24.07 -23.98 -3.80
N GLU A 130 24.37 -23.84 -5.08
CA GLU A 130 24.90 -22.64 -5.75
C GLU A 130 23.81 -21.71 -6.27
N ARG A 131 22.54 -21.99 -5.94
CA ARG A 131 21.35 -21.23 -6.40
C ARG A 131 21.08 -21.30 -7.90
N ARG A 132 21.59 -22.32 -8.61
CA ARG A 132 21.25 -22.54 -10.01
C ARG A 132 19.93 -23.29 -10.12
N PRO A 133 18.99 -22.88 -10.98
CA PRO A 133 17.72 -23.56 -11.15
C PRO A 133 17.89 -24.96 -11.73
N LEU A 134 17.29 -25.94 -11.07
CA LEU A 134 17.18 -27.32 -11.53
C LEU A 134 15.82 -27.61 -12.16
N GLY A 135 14.78 -26.87 -11.76
CA GLY A 135 13.42 -27.03 -12.24
C GLY A 135 12.46 -26.05 -11.58
N ILE A 136 11.21 -26.16 -11.94
CA ILE A 136 10.13 -25.37 -11.39
C ILE A 136 8.96 -26.25 -10.92
N VAL A 137 8.22 -25.76 -9.93
CA VAL A 137 6.96 -26.35 -9.48
C VAL A 137 5.89 -25.26 -9.52
N THR A 138 4.79 -25.53 -10.19
CA THR A 138 3.62 -24.66 -10.27
C THR A 138 2.47 -25.23 -9.44
N ARG A 139 1.39 -24.46 -9.26
CA ARG A 139 0.19 -24.93 -8.55
C ARG A 139 -0.43 -26.18 -9.19
N ALA A 140 -0.33 -26.31 -10.51
CA ALA A 140 -0.85 -27.47 -11.23
C ALA A 140 -0.12 -28.76 -10.83
N ASP A 141 1.17 -28.67 -10.57
CA ASP A 141 2.03 -29.81 -10.22
C ASP A 141 1.76 -30.36 -8.79
N LEU A 142 1.02 -29.61 -7.95
CA LEU A 142 0.73 -29.98 -6.56
C LEU A 142 -0.51 -30.87 -6.41
N ARG A 143 -1.28 -31.10 -7.49
CA ARG A 143 -2.52 -31.90 -7.44
C ARG A 143 -2.24 -33.39 -7.39
N ASP A 144 -3.07 -34.10 -6.63
CA ASP A 144 -3.12 -35.56 -6.59
C ASP A 144 -1.77 -36.24 -6.26
N ARG A 145 -0.95 -35.60 -5.41
CA ARG A 145 0.35 -36.11 -4.97
C ARG A 145 0.43 -36.24 -3.46
N ASP A 146 1.24 -37.16 -3.00
CA ASP A 146 1.57 -37.30 -1.58
C ASP A 146 2.33 -36.07 -1.09
N GLN A 147 1.88 -35.51 0.04
CA GLN A 147 2.44 -34.31 0.65
C GLN A 147 3.91 -34.44 1.09
N TYR A 148 4.40 -35.66 1.28
CA TYR A 148 5.80 -35.95 1.65
C TYR A 148 6.70 -36.23 0.45
N SER A 149 6.16 -36.25 -0.78
CA SER A 149 6.97 -36.43 -1.98
C SER A 149 8.00 -35.32 -2.12
N ALA A 150 9.25 -35.67 -2.38
CA ALA A 150 10.31 -34.70 -2.65
C ALA A 150 10.07 -34.00 -3.99
N VAL A 151 10.20 -32.66 -4.03
CA VAL A 151 9.92 -31.86 -5.23
C VAL A 151 10.81 -32.22 -6.42
N GLY A 152 12.03 -32.64 -6.18
CA GLY A 152 12.96 -33.14 -7.22
C GLY A 152 12.45 -34.33 -8.02
N SER A 153 11.45 -35.10 -7.49
CA SER A 153 10.89 -36.25 -8.19
C SER A 153 9.75 -35.87 -9.17
N PHE A 154 9.21 -34.65 -9.09
CA PHE A 154 8.07 -34.25 -9.90
C PHE A 154 8.15 -32.82 -10.47
N MET A 155 9.21 -32.06 -10.15
CA MET A 155 9.44 -30.74 -10.75
C MET A 155 9.53 -30.84 -12.28
N SER A 156 9.12 -29.81 -13.00
CA SER A 156 9.43 -29.66 -14.41
C SER A 156 10.88 -29.22 -14.58
N SER A 157 11.68 -30.02 -15.31
CA SER A 157 13.06 -29.67 -15.67
C SER A 157 13.14 -28.81 -16.94
N HIS A 158 12.05 -28.65 -17.67
CA HIS A 158 11.98 -27.71 -18.79
C HIS A 158 11.93 -26.27 -18.24
N LEU A 159 13.03 -25.55 -18.37
CA LEU A 159 13.23 -24.22 -17.83
C LEU A 159 13.31 -23.18 -18.94
N VAL A 160 12.27 -22.34 -19.04
CA VAL A 160 12.34 -21.09 -19.77
C VAL A 160 12.81 -20.03 -18.78
N SER A 161 13.98 -19.44 -18.99
CA SER A 161 14.58 -18.43 -18.12
C SER A 161 14.87 -17.14 -18.87
N VAL A 162 14.98 -16.02 -18.15
CA VAL A 162 15.35 -14.70 -18.64
C VAL A 162 16.69 -14.30 -18.01
N ARG A 163 17.58 -13.70 -18.78
CA ARG A 163 18.83 -13.15 -18.23
C ARG A 163 18.55 -11.82 -17.54
N ALA A 164 19.19 -11.58 -16.41
CA ALA A 164 19.13 -10.28 -15.74
C ALA A 164 19.59 -9.17 -16.68
N GLY A 165 18.84 -8.06 -16.70
CA GLY A 165 19.10 -6.95 -17.63
C GLY A 165 18.40 -7.05 -18.99
N THR A 166 17.76 -8.18 -19.32
CA THR A 166 16.94 -8.26 -20.55
C THR A 166 15.83 -7.19 -20.53
N PRO A 167 15.62 -6.43 -21.64
CA PRO A 167 14.53 -5.48 -21.73
C PRO A 167 13.15 -6.14 -21.47
N ASN A 168 12.25 -5.43 -20.80
CA ASN A 168 10.93 -5.98 -20.44
C ASN A 168 10.15 -6.50 -21.64
N ARG A 169 10.17 -5.75 -22.76
CA ARG A 169 9.50 -6.15 -24.00
C ARG A 169 10.06 -7.44 -24.58
N GLU A 170 11.38 -7.62 -24.57
CA GLU A 170 12.04 -8.83 -25.06
C GLU A 170 11.72 -10.03 -24.16
N ALA A 171 11.79 -9.83 -22.83
CA ALA A 171 11.42 -10.85 -21.87
C ALA A 171 9.95 -11.29 -22.01
N PHE A 172 9.03 -10.32 -22.22
CA PHE A 172 7.62 -10.59 -22.50
C PHE A 172 7.43 -11.46 -23.76
N LEU A 173 8.03 -11.04 -24.90
CA LEU A 173 7.88 -11.75 -26.17
C LEU A 173 8.44 -13.17 -26.10
N ARG A 174 9.58 -13.38 -25.43
CA ARG A 174 10.13 -14.71 -25.18
C ARG A 174 9.19 -15.60 -24.37
N MET A 175 8.63 -15.08 -23.26
CA MET A 175 7.66 -15.82 -22.44
C MET A 175 6.35 -16.13 -23.21
N GLU A 176 5.94 -15.24 -24.11
CA GLU A 176 4.77 -15.43 -24.98
C GLU A 176 5.01 -16.54 -26.01
N GLU A 177 6.17 -16.53 -26.70
CA GLU A 177 6.58 -17.54 -27.66
C GLU A 177 6.65 -18.94 -27.00
N GLU A 178 7.26 -19.01 -25.82
CA GLU A 178 7.39 -20.25 -25.03
C GLU A 178 6.12 -20.63 -24.26
N ARG A 179 5.05 -19.82 -24.34
CA ARG A 179 3.76 -20.02 -23.67
C ARG A 179 3.86 -20.20 -22.15
N VAL A 180 4.82 -19.53 -21.51
CA VAL A 180 4.96 -19.51 -20.05
C VAL A 180 4.46 -18.17 -19.45
N LYS A 181 3.88 -18.22 -18.27
CA LYS A 181 3.35 -17.03 -17.58
C LYS A 181 4.42 -16.32 -16.75
N ALA A 182 5.44 -17.03 -16.32
CA ALA A 182 6.52 -16.51 -15.48
C ALA A 182 7.82 -17.25 -15.81
N ALA A 183 8.96 -16.59 -15.63
CA ALA A 183 10.27 -17.12 -15.86
C ALA A 183 11.23 -16.78 -14.71
N PRO A 184 12.09 -17.71 -14.26
CA PRO A 184 13.23 -17.40 -13.42
C PRO A 184 14.17 -16.42 -14.13
N VAL A 185 14.68 -15.45 -13.38
CA VAL A 185 15.68 -14.49 -13.85
C VAL A 185 17.05 -14.90 -13.31
N LEU A 186 18.03 -15.01 -14.20
CA LEU A 186 19.36 -15.52 -13.90
C LEU A 186 20.43 -14.44 -14.11
N ASP A 187 21.43 -14.42 -13.23
CA ASP A 187 22.64 -13.60 -13.41
C ASP A 187 23.58 -14.18 -14.50
N ALA A 188 24.74 -13.55 -14.67
CA ALA A 188 25.75 -13.99 -15.65
C ALA A 188 26.33 -15.37 -15.33
N GLU A 189 26.33 -15.77 -14.06
CA GLU A 189 26.81 -17.06 -13.56
C GLU A 189 25.72 -18.14 -13.57
N GLY A 190 24.51 -17.82 -14.02
CA GLY A 190 23.38 -18.74 -14.09
C GLY A 190 22.65 -18.93 -12.75
N ARG A 191 22.87 -18.07 -11.76
CA ARG A 191 22.22 -18.14 -10.44
C ARG A 191 20.90 -17.41 -10.46
N LEU A 192 19.93 -17.94 -9.72
CA LEU A 192 18.60 -17.33 -9.56
C LEU A 192 18.68 -16.02 -8.78
N VAL A 193 18.30 -14.91 -9.42
CA VAL A 193 18.25 -13.57 -8.81
C VAL A 193 16.83 -13.03 -8.69
N GLY A 194 15.87 -13.55 -9.45
CA GLY A 194 14.49 -13.07 -9.42
C GLY A 194 13.53 -13.97 -10.18
N VAL A 195 12.29 -13.52 -10.23
CA VAL A 195 11.24 -14.02 -11.12
C VAL A 195 10.61 -12.84 -11.85
N LEU A 196 10.29 -13.01 -13.12
CA LEU A 196 9.54 -12.04 -13.91
C LEU A 196 8.31 -12.74 -14.50
N THR A 197 7.13 -12.16 -14.30
CA THR A 197 5.91 -12.58 -14.99
C THR A 197 5.73 -11.81 -16.29
N ARG A 198 4.94 -12.34 -17.24
CA ARG A 198 4.56 -11.59 -18.45
C ARG A 198 3.85 -10.27 -18.09
N ASP A 199 2.92 -10.35 -17.14
CA ASP A 199 2.17 -9.18 -16.70
C ASP A 199 3.08 -8.13 -16.06
N ASP A 200 4.06 -8.56 -15.23
CA ASP A 200 4.98 -7.63 -14.59
C ASP A 200 5.96 -7.01 -15.59
N ALA A 201 6.33 -7.72 -16.65
CA ALA A 201 7.11 -7.13 -17.74
C ALA A 201 6.38 -5.95 -18.42
N VAL A 202 5.05 -6.04 -18.55
CA VAL A 202 4.22 -4.92 -19.05
C VAL A 202 4.03 -3.84 -17.99
N ARG A 203 3.76 -4.23 -16.74
CA ARG A 203 3.56 -3.27 -15.62
C ARG A 203 4.77 -2.39 -15.38
N LEU A 204 5.97 -2.95 -15.48
CA LEU A 204 7.23 -2.21 -15.33
C LEU A 204 7.54 -1.23 -16.46
N GLU A 205 6.79 -1.26 -17.58
CA GLU A 205 6.80 -0.20 -18.59
C GLU A 205 5.86 0.95 -18.23
N LEU A 206 4.92 0.73 -17.31
CA LEU A 206 3.89 1.70 -16.90
C LEU A 206 4.16 2.29 -15.52
N LEU A 207 4.81 1.54 -14.65
CA LEU A 207 4.99 1.85 -13.23
C LEU A 207 6.48 1.76 -12.87
N GLU A 208 7.14 2.88 -12.76
CA GLU A 208 8.55 2.95 -12.36
C GLU A 208 8.72 2.65 -10.87
N PRO A 209 9.74 1.88 -10.48
CA PRO A 209 10.01 1.60 -9.07
C PRO A 209 10.24 2.85 -8.23
N ALA A 210 9.68 2.86 -7.01
CA ALA A 210 9.96 3.88 -6.01
C ALA A 210 11.32 3.61 -5.37
N LEU A 211 12.32 4.43 -5.71
CA LEU A 211 13.69 4.28 -5.27
C LEU A 211 14.12 5.46 -4.38
N ASP A 212 14.92 5.16 -3.36
CA ASP A 212 15.60 6.18 -2.56
C ASP A 212 16.85 6.72 -3.29
N GLY A 213 17.50 7.74 -2.71
CA GLY A 213 18.69 8.35 -3.27
C GLY A 213 19.90 7.40 -3.46
N ARG A 214 19.81 6.16 -3.01
CA ARG A 214 20.81 5.10 -3.19
C ARG A 214 20.38 4.07 -4.24
N GLY A 215 19.27 4.29 -4.94
CA GLY A 215 18.70 3.35 -5.91
C GLY A 215 18.09 2.09 -5.27
N LYS A 216 17.71 2.14 -3.97
CA LYS A 216 17.08 1.04 -3.24
C LYS A 216 15.58 1.26 -3.11
N LEU A 217 14.81 0.16 -3.10
CA LEU A 217 13.36 0.23 -2.91
C LEU A 217 12.99 1.03 -1.66
N MET A 218 12.01 1.93 -1.80
CA MET A 218 11.51 2.75 -0.71
C MET A 218 10.65 1.95 0.26
N VAL A 219 10.75 2.28 1.55
CA VAL A 219 9.88 1.77 2.59
C VAL A 219 9.73 2.81 3.68
N ALA A 220 8.52 3.02 4.19
CA ALA A 220 8.27 3.84 5.36
C ALA A 220 7.94 2.95 6.57
N ALA A 221 8.02 3.51 7.76
CA ALA A 221 7.65 2.79 8.98
C ALA A 221 6.85 3.68 9.92
N ALA A 222 5.82 3.10 10.54
CA ALA A 222 5.03 3.79 11.55
C ALA A 222 5.69 3.72 12.94
N VAL A 223 5.53 4.78 13.70
CA VAL A 223 6.02 4.93 15.08
C VAL A 223 4.86 5.42 15.93
N GLY A 224 4.66 4.79 17.10
CA GLY A 224 3.68 5.26 18.07
C GLY A 224 4.15 6.55 18.77
N ILE A 225 3.27 7.11 19.61
CA ILE A 225 3.53 8.38 20.33
C ILE A 225 3.97 8.14 21.79
N SER A 226 4.62 7.02 22.08
CA SER A 226 5.15 6.69 23.41
C SER A 226 6.47 7.42 23.70
N ALA A 227 6.94 7.35 24.96
CA ALA A 227 8.22 7.92 25.34
C ALA A 227 9.43 7.31 24.57
N SER A 228 9.29 6.10 24.02
CA SER A 228 10.33 5.45 23.20
C SER A 228 10.32 5.88 21.73
N ALA A 229 9.35 6.69 21.30
CA ALA A 229 9.19 7.10 19.89
C ALA A 229 10.48 7.72 19.30
N PRO A 230 11.21 8.64 19.97
CA PRO A 230 12.43 9.23 19.41
C PRO A 230 13.52 8.20 19.14
N ALA A 231 13.73 7.26 20.10
CA ALA A 231 14.75 6.21 19.95
C ALA A 231 14.39 5.22 18.83
N SER A 232 13.12 4.82 18.75
CA SER A 232 12.62 3.95 17.67
C SER A 232 12.75 4.63 16.30
N ALA A 233 12.39 5.92 16.21
CA ALA A 233 12.49 6.71 14.99
C ALA A 233 13.94 6.86 14.52
N ALA A 234 14.88 7.16 15.42
CA ALA A 234 16.30 7.24 15.11
C ALA A 234 16.82 5.91 14.55
N ARG A 235 16.46 4.80 15.20
CA ARG A 235 16.88 3.47 14.73
C ARG A 235 16.30 3.11 13.35
N LEU A 236 15.04 3.43 13.09
CA LEU A 236 14.41 3.21 11.76
C LEU A 236 15.07 4.09 10.68
N ALA A 237 15.44 5.34 11.02
CA ALA A 237 16.17 6.23 10.12
C ALA A 237 17.55 5.67 9.74
N GLU A 238 18.30 5.13 10.72
CA GLU A 238 19.60 4.46 10.49
C GLU A 238 19.45 3.24 9.55
N LEU A 239 18.34 2.50 9.64
CA LEU A 239 18.03 1.38 8.77
C LEU A 239 17.64 1.81 7.34
N GLY A 240 17.50 3.12 7.10
CA GLY A 240 17.26 3.69 5.79
C GLY A 240 15.80 3.72 5.35
N VAL A 241 14.84 3.85 6.28
CA VAL A 241 13.46 4.14 5.89
C VAL A 241 13.37 5.47 5.16
N SER A 242 12.45 5.57 4.21
CA SER A 242 12.29 6.76 3.37
C SER A 242 11.40 7.83 4.01
N ALA A 243 10.58 7.45 4.99
CA ALA A 243 9.75 8.34 5.80
C ALA A 243 9.35 7.67 7.11
N LEU A 244 9.05 8.47 8.12
CA LEU A 244 8.47 8.04 9.39
C LEU A 244 7.01 8.48 9.47
N VAL A 245 6.14 7.62 9.99
CA VAL A 245 4.71 7.90 10.13
C VAL A 245 4.33 7.83 11.62
N LEU A 246 4.11 8.98 12.25
CA LEU A 246 3.59 9.04 13.61
C LEU A 246 2.07 8.90 13.56
N ASP A 247 1.56 7.76 14.03
CA ASP A 247 0.18 7.36 13.84
C ASP A 247 -0.58 7.11 15.15
N THR A 248 -1.77 7.72 15.23
CA THR A 248 -2.76 7.46 16.27
C THR A 248 -4.16 7.74 15.73
N ALA A 249 -5.19 7.12 16.32
CA ALA A 249 -6.58 7.30 15.90
C ALA A 249 -7.05 8.76 15.94
N HIS A 250 -6.53 9.55 16.90
CA HIS A 250 -6.77 10.99 17.02
C HIS A 250 -5.44 11.72 17.24
N GLY A 251 -4.95 12.39 16.20
CA GLY A 251 -3.65 13.06 16.19
C GLY A 251 -3.63 14.45 16.84
N HIS A 252 -4.76 15.16 16.88
CA HIS A 252 -4.82 16.52 17.46
C HIS A 252 -4.87 16.44 18.99
N GLN A 253 -3.76 16.06 19.58
CA GLN A 253 -3.58 15.93 21.04
C GLN A 253 -2.16 16.32 21.47
N ARG A 254 -2.02 16.82 22.70
CA ARG A 254 -0.73 17.26 23.27
C ARG A 254 0.37 16.21 23.09
N ARG A 255 0.08 14.95 23.37
CA ARG A 255 1.06 13.88 23.30
C ARG A 255 1.62 13.62 21.89
N MET A 256 0.79 13.80 20.85
CA MET A 256 1.23 13.72 19.46
C MET A 256 2.15 14.90 19.12
N ILE A 257 1.77 16.13 19.52
CA ILE A 257 2.55 17.34 19.29
C ILE A 257 3.95 17.22 19.95
N GLU A 258 3.99 16.75 21.19
CA GLU A 258 5.24 16.48 21.91
C GLU A 258 6.07 15.39 21.19
N ALA A 259 5.45 14.29 20.78
CA ALA A 259 6.13 13.19 20.07
C ALA A 259 6.72 13.65 18.73
N ILE A 260 6.02 14.48 17.95
CA ILE A 260 6.53 15.03 16.69
C ILE A 260 7.80 15.87 16.95
N ARG A 261 7.77 16.76 17.96
CA ARG A 261 8.91 17.59 18.32
C ARG A 261 10.11 16.76 18.75
N ASP A 262 9.88 15.73 19.55
CA ASP A 262 10.93 14.86 20.07
C ASP A 262 11.53 13.99 18.97
N VAL A 263 10.71 13.40 18.10
CA VAL A 263 11.17 12.64 16.94
C VAL A 263 11.93 13.55 15.96
N ARG A 264 11.42 14.75 15.65
CA ARG A 264 12.10 15.71 14.78
C ARG A 264 13.51 16.06 15.30
N ARG A 265 13.65 16.25 16.61
CA ARG A 265 14.97 16.47 17.23
C ARG A 265 15.90 15.26 17.08
N ALA A 266 15.36 14.05 17.17
CA ALA A 266 16.14 12.83 17.08
C ALA A 266 16.60 12.50 15.66
N VAL A 267 15.78 12.78 14.63
CA VAL A 267 16.07 12.38 13.23
C VAL A 267 16.54 13.52 12.33
N GLY A 268 16.51 14.76 12.81
CA GLY A 268 16.90 15.95 12.03
C GLY A 268 15.86 16.36 10.97
N SER A 269 16.18 17.38 10.17
CA SER A 269 15.26 18.00 9.21
C SER A 269 15.14 17.24 7.88
N ALA A 270 16.08 16.36 7.55
CA ALA A 270 16.13 15.65 6.27
C ALA A 270 15.16 14.46 6.20
N MET A 271 14.76 13.89 7.35
CA MET A 271 13.85 12.75 7.42
C MET A 271 12.40 13.23 7.29
N PRO A 272 11.64 12.82 6.26
CA PRO A 272 10.21 13.13 6.16
C PRO A 272 9.41 12.55 7.33
N ILE A 273 8.61 13.38 7.99
CA ILE A 273 7.70 12.98 9.06
C ILE A 273 6.26 13.21 8.61
N VAL A 274 5.49 12.13 8.54
CA VAL A 274 4.04 12.14 8.34
C VAL A 274 3.38 11.97 9.71
N ALA A 275 2.41 12.78 10.06
CA ALA A 275 1.74 12.69 11.37
C ALA A 275 0.22 12.75 11.25
N GLY A 276 -0.51 11.98 12.06
CA GLY A 276 -1.97 11.93 12.03
C GLY A 276 -2.58 10.91 13.00
N ASN A 277 -3.93 10.79 12.93
CA ASN A 277 -4.83 11.40 11.96
C ASN A 277 -5.57 12.62 12.54
N VAL A 278 -5.87 13.56 11.68
CA VAL A 278 -6.69 14.74 11.98
C VAL A 278 -7.78 14.93 10.93
N CYS A 279 -8.76 15.81 11.20
CA CYS A 279 -9.87 16.12 10.30
C CYS A 279 -10.10 17.62 10.11
N THR A 280 -9.28 18.48 10.72
CA THR A 280 -9.51 19.92 10.77
C THR A 280 -8.26 20.71 10.37
N ALA A 281 -8.47 21.92 9.86
CA ALA A 281 -7.39 22.86 9.56
C ALA A 281 -6.55 23.20 10.80
N GLU A 282 -7.19 23.37 11.97
CA GLU A 282 -6.50 23.64 13.22
C GLU A 282 -5.56 22.48 13.61
N GLY A 283 -6.07 21.24 13.61
CA GLY A 283 -5.24 20.07 13.88
C GLY A 283 -4.08 19.94 12.89
N THR A 284 -4.31 20.22 11.60
CA THR A 284 -3.27 20.24 10.58
C THR A 284 -2.19 21.27 10.90
N ARG A 285 -2.57 22.50 11.25
CA ARG A 285 -1.67 23.58 11.64
C ARG A 285 -0.78 23.16 12.80
N ASP A 286 -1.37 22.66 13.87
CA ASP A 286 -0.65 22.31 15.09
C ASP A 286 0.37 21.18 14.88
N LEU A 287 0.04 20.18 14.03
CA LEU A 287 1.00 19.11 13.69
C LEU A 287 2.14 19.63 12.82
N LEU A 288 1.87 20.51 11.85
CA LEU A 288 2.90 21.15 11.03
C LEU A 288 3.81 22.05 11.85
N ASP A 289 3.26 22.85 12.75
CA ASP A 289 4.01 23.71 13.66
C ASP A 289 4.86 22.92 14.66
N ALA A 290 4.47 21.67 14.95
CA ALA A 290 5.27 20.74 15.75
C ALA A 290 6.45 20.15 14.99
N GLY A 291 6.47 20.22 13.64
CA GLY A 291 7.58 19.74 12.81
C GLY A 291 7.24 18.57 11.90
N ALA A 292 5.96 18.25 11.68
CA ALA A 292 5.54 17.33 10.62
C ALA A 292 5.75 17.97 9.23
N ASP A 293 6.09 17.16 8.23
CA ASP A 293 6.20 17.59 6.83
C ASP A 293 4.90 17.33 6.08
N VAL A 294 4.18 16.27 6.46
CA VAL A 294 2.94 15.83 5.87
C VAL A 294 1.95 15.47 6.97
N VAL A 295 0.68 15.81 6.77
CA VAL A 295 -0.37 15.47 7.72
C VAL A 295 -1.26 14.37 7.15
N LYS A 296 -1.46 13.30 7.91
CA LYS A 296 -2.37 12.20 7.55
C LYS A 296 -3.77 12.52 8.04
N VAL A 297 -4.74 12.47 7.12
CA VAL A 297 -6.09 13.01 7.31
C VAL A 297 -7.13 11.89 7.25
N ASN A 298 -8.16 12.03 8.01
CA ASN A 298 -9.38 11.26 8.20
C ASN A 298 -9.43 10.46 9.51
N VAL A 299 -10.62 10.48 10.13
CA VAL A 299 -10.95 9.68 11.31
C VAL A 299 -12.21 8.86 11.01
N GLY A 300 -12.10 7.55 11.10
CA GLY A 300 -13.21 6.63 11.05
C GLY A 300 -13.78 6.21 9.69
N PRO A 301 -13.19 6.49 8.49
CA PRO A 301 -13.78 6.04 7.23
C PRO A 301 -13.39 4.61 6.85
N GLY A 302 -12.39 4.01 7.49
CA GLY A 302 -11.91 2.67 7.15
C GLY A 302 -12.99 1.61 7.35
N ALA A 303 -13.08 0.62 6.45
CA ALA A 303 -14.08 -0.45 6.52
C ALA A 303 -13.99 -1.30 7.80
N MET A 304 -12.82 -1.33 8.46
CA MET A 304 -12.58 -2.05 9.72
C MET A 304 -12.73 -1.15 10.94
N CYS A 305 -12.96 0.17 10.77
CA CYS A 305 -13.03 1.14 11.84
C CYS A 305 -14.48 1.33 12.32
N THR A 306 -14.70 1.28 13.63
CA THR A 306 -16.01 1.52 14.24
C THR A 306 -16.04 2.83 15.06
N THR A 307 -14.98 3.62 15.02
CA THR A 307 -14.81 4.84 15.84
C THR A 307 -16.02 5.77 15.74
N ARG A 308 -16.49 6.08 14.53
CA ARG A 308 -17.66 6.96 14.33
C ARG A 308 -18.94 6.43 14.97
N MET A 309 -19.13 5.10 14.89
CA MET A 309 -20.33 4.47 15.47
C MET A 309 -20.23 4.34 16.99
N GLN A 310 -19.03 4.22 17.54
CA GLN A 310 -18.79 4.10 18.96
C GLN A 310 -18.76 5.44 19.70
N THR A 311 -18.25 6.47 19.05
CA THR A 311 -17.94 7.75 19.72
C THR A 311 -18.71 8.95 19.16
N GLY A 312 -19.32 8.82 17.98
CA GLY A 312 -19.87 9.96 17.22
C GLY A 312 -18.78 10.88 16.63
N ALA A 313 -17.50 10.62 16.94
CA ALA A 313 -16.39 11.46 16.44
C ALA A 313 -15.95 11.06 15.03
N GLY A 314 -15.74 12.05 14.19
CA GLY A 314 -15.31 11.92 12.80
C GLY A 314 -15.84 13.06 11.95
N ARG A 315 -15.40 13.10 10.69
CA ARG A 315 -15.85 14.11 9.72
C ARG A 315 -15.97 13.46 8.35
N PRO A 316 -16.93 13.88 7.48
CA PRO A 316 -16.98 13.43 6.09
C PRO A 316 -15.63 13.63 5.39
N THR A 317 -15.21 12.62 4.63
CA THR A 317 -13.80 12.47 4.26
C THR A 317 -13.32 13.46 3.21
N PHE A 318 -14.18 13.81 2.26
CA PHE A 318 -13.84 14.80 1.24
C PHE A 318 -13.62 16.19 1.88
N SER A 319 -14.56 16.63 2.73
CA SER A 319 -14.43 17.91 3.46
C SER A 319 -13.24 17.92 4.41
N SER A 320 -12.94 16.79 5.07
CA SER A 320 -11.75 16.66 5.92
C SER A 320 -10.47 16.90 5.13
N VAL A 321 -10.31 16.19 3.99
CA VAL A 321 -9.10 16.30 3.16
C VAL A 321 -8.98 17.70 2.58
N LEU A 322 -10.08 18.27 2.08
CA LEU A 322 -10.09 19.61 1.50
C LEU A 322 -9.66 20.69 2.52
N ALA A 323 -10.24 20.67 3.72
CA ALA A 323 -9.92 21.64 4.77
C ALA A 323 -8.45 21.53 5.23
N CYS A 324 -7.97 20.30 5.45
CA CYS A 324 -6.59 20.03 5.86
C CYS A 324 -5.59 20.38 4.75
N ALA A 325 -5.92 20.05 3.48
CA ALA A 325 -5.06 20.35 2.34
C ALA A 325 -4.91 21.87 2.11
N ARG A 326 -5.98 22.64 2.24
CA ARG A 326 -5.92 24.11 2.16
C ARG A 326 -4.96 24.70 3.19
N GLU A 327 -5.05 24.25 4.44
CA GLU A 327 -4.16 24.69 5.51
C GLU A 327 -2.70 24.28 5.25
N ALA A 328 -2.48 23.04 4.82
CA ALA A 328 -1.13 22.54 4.54
C ALA A 328 -0.50 23.27 3.34
N HIS A 329 -1.24 23.42 2.24
CA HIS A 329 -0.74 24.10 1.02
C HIS A 329 -0.41 25.57 1.26
N ALA A 330 -1.18 26.27 2.10
CA ALA A 330 -0.88 27.66 2.50
C ALA A 330 0.48 27.79 3.20
N ARG A 331 1.02 26.68 3.72
CA ARG A 331 2.32 26.56 4.40
C ARG A 331 3.39 25.85 3.57
N GLY A 332 3.11 25.55 2.28
CA GLY A 332 4.00 24.80 1.41
C GLY A 332 4.19 23.35 1.87
N ARG A 333 3.18 22.76 2.56
CA ARG A 333 3.16 21.39 3.07
C ARG A 333 2.04 20.59 2.42
N HIS A 334 1.98 19.28 2.73
CA HIS A 334 1.12 18.33 2.06
C HIS A 334 0.24 17.52 3.02
N VAL A 335 -0.77 16.85 2.47
CA VAL A 335 -1.60 15.90 3.23
C VAL A 335 -1.69 14.55 2.52
N TRP A 336 -1.82 13.47 3.31
CA TRP A 336 -2.22 12.15 2.84
C TRP A 336 -3.67 11.91 3.24
N ALA A 337 -4.49 11.46 2.30
CA ALA A 337 -5.83 10.96 2.60
C ALA A 337 -5.75 9.51 3.04
N ASP A 338 -6.39 9.15 4.15
CA ASP A 338 -6.28 7.82 4.75
C ASP A 338 -7.65 7.14 4.89
N GLY A 339 -7.80 5.99 4.23
CA GLY A 339 -8.98 5.14 4.32
C GLY A 339 -10.18 5.57 3.48
N GLY A 340 -11.22 4.74 3.47
CA GLY A 340 -12.48 4.99 2.75
C GLY A 340 -12.43 4.74 1.23
N VAL A 341 -11.32 4.30 0.68
CA VAL A 341 -11.16 3.99 -0.76
C VAL A 341 -11.78 2.63 -1.09
N ARG A 342 -12.64 2.63 -2.09
CA ARG A 342 -13.32 1.43 -2.65
C ARG A 342 -12.99 1.25 -4.13
N ASP A 343 -12.96 2.36 -4.86
CA ASP A 343 -12.82 2.43 -6.31
C ASP A 343 -11.74 3.47 -6.72
N PRO A 344 -11.22 3.40 -7.95
CA PRO A 344 -10.26 4.39 -8.46
C PRO A 344 -10.76 5.85 -8.39
N ARG A 345 -12.09 6.06 -8.53
CA ARG A 345 -12.70 7.38 -8.40
C ARG A 345 -12.45 8.01 -7.02
N ASP A 346 -12.42 7.23 -5.97
CA ASP A 346 -12.21 7.73 -4.60
C ASP A 346 -10.81 8.29 -4.44
N VAL A 347 -9.81 7.66 -5.07
CA VAL A 347 -8.43 8.19 -5.15
C VAL A 347 -8.40 9.51 -5.92
N ALA A 348 -9.03 9.57 -7.09
CA ALA A 348 -9.08 10.79 -7.90
C ALA A 348 -9.76 11.95 -7.13
N LEU A 349 -10.84 11.68 -6.39
CA LEU A 349 -11.52 12.69 -5.58
C LEU A 349 -10.65 13.19 -4.41
N TYR A 350 -9.88 12.32 -3.75
CA TYR A 350 -8.94 12.76 -2.72
C TYR A 350 -7.80 13.61 -3.29
N LEU A 351 -7.27 13.23 -4.45
CA LEU A 351 -6.29 14.06 -5.15
C LEU A 351 -6.91 15.41 -5.56
N ALA A 352 -8.14 15.45 -6.05
CA ALA A 352 -8.84 16.70 -6.36
C ALA A 352 -9.03 17.56 -5.10
N ALA A 353 -9.31 16.97 -3.95
CA ALA A 353 -9.41 17.68 -2.67
C ALA A 353 -8.06 18.21 -2.15
N GLY A 354 -6.93 17.84 -2.78
CA GLY A 354 -5.60 18.35 -2.46
C GLY A 354 -4.66 17.36 -1.78
N ALA A 355 -5.01 16.08 -1.68
CA ALA A 355 -4.07 15.08 -1.18
C ALA A 355 -2.87 14.90 -2.12
N SER A 356 -1.67 14.70 -1.56
CA SER A 356 -0.46 14.32 -2.30
C SER A 356 -0.34 12.81 -2.47
N ARG A 357 -0.85 12.05 -1.49
CA ARG A 357 -0.92 10.57 -1.52
C ARG A 357 -2.22 10.09 -0.90
N VAL A 358 -2.56 8.84 -1.22
CA VAL A 358 -3.77 8.17 -0.72
C VAL A 358 -3.37 6.82 -0.11
N MET A 359 -3.66 6.65 1.18
CA MET A 359 -3.39 5.42 1.92
C MET A 359 -4.57 4.46 1.81
N ILE A 360 -4.28 3.22 1.42
CA ILE A 360 -5.27 2.17 1.19
C ILE A 360 -4.99 0.98 2.11
N GLY A 361 -6.00 0.54 2.84
CA GLY A 361 -5.95 -0.61 3.74
C GLY A 361 -6.68 -1.82 3.20
N THR A 362 -8.01 -1.85 3.36
CA THR A 362 -8.85 -3.05 3.16
C THR A 362 -8.72 -3.66 1.77
N ALA A 363 -8.67 -2.86 0.71
CA ALA A 363 -8.55 -3.39 -0.65
C ALA A 363 -7.21 -4.13 -0.87
N LEU A 364 -6.11 -3.61 -0.30
CA LEU A 364 -4.80 -4.26 -0.36
C LEU A 364 -4.70 -5.48 0.57
N ALA A 365 -5.49 -5.56 1.65
CA ALA A 365 -5.53 -6.74 2.51
C ALA A 365 -5.98 -8.01 1.76
N GLY A 366 -6.77 -7.87 0.69
CA GLY A 366 -7.25 -8.95 -0.18
C GLY A 366 -6.26 -9.36 -1.28
N THR A 367 -4.96 -9.14 -1.13
CA THR A 367 -3.95 -9.52 -2.13
C THR A 367 -2.99 -10.60 -1.63
N TYR A 368 -2.30 -11.30 -2.55
CA TYR A 368 -1.32 -12.34 -2.20
C TYR A 368 -0.18 -11.81 -1.31
N GLU A 369 0.24 -10.56 -1.51
CA GLU A 369 1.39 -9.95 -0.85
C GLU A 369 1.08 -9.45 0.56
N SER A 370 -0.19 -9.27 0.94
CA SER A 370 -0.56 -8.91 2.32
C SER A 370 -0.15 -10.02 3.30
N PRO A 371 0.05 -9.71 4.59
CA PRO A 371 0.34 -10.72 5.61
C PRO A 371 -0.77 -11.78 5.75
N GLY A 372 -0.41 -12.90 6.33
CA GLY A 372 -1.31 -14.05 6.51
C GLY A 372 -1.35 -14.98 5.31
N ASP A 373 -1.99 -16.13 5.53
CA ASP A 373 -2.13 -17.19 4.52
C ASP A 373 -3.47 -17.04 3.78
N VAL A 374 -3.46 -17.39 2.50
CA VAL A 374 -4.68 -17.51 1.71
C VAL A 374 -5.43 -18.75 2.16
N LYS A 375 -6.68 -18.57 2.58
CA LYS A 375 -7.62 -19.63 2.96
C LYS A 375 -8.73 -19.73 1.91
N GLU A 376 -9.42 -20.86 1.88
CA GLU A 376 -10.60 -21.05 1.04
C GLU A 376 -11.84 -21.26 1.93
N ASP A 377 -12.95 -20.69 1.54
CA ASP A 377 -14.25 -20.95 2.17
C ASP A 377 -14.87 -22.25 1.61
N ARG A 378 -16.10 -22.56 2.04
CA ARG A 378 -16.80 -23.77 1.61
C ARG A 378 -17.13 -23.80 0.11
N ASP A 379 -17.19 -22.64 -0.52
CA ASP A 379 -17.49 -22.47 -1.94
C ASP A 379 -16.21 -22.39 -2.79
N GLY A 380 -15.03 -22.60 -2.17
CA GLY A 380 -13.72 -22.54 -2.83
C GLY A 380 -13.21 -21.11 -3.07
N ARG A 381 -13.85 -20.08 -2.51
CA ARG A 381 -13.44 -18.69 -2.69
C ARG A 381 -12.26 -18.37 -1.78
N ALA A 382 -11.19 -17.85 -2.37
CA ALA A 382 -9.98 -17.46 -1.64
C ALA A 382 -10.21 -16.21 -0.80
N TYR A 383 -9.78 -16.22 0.46
CA TYR A 383 -9.85 -15.08 1.38
C TYR A 383 -8.65 -15.02 2.31
N LYS A 384 -8.46 -13.86 2.94
CA LYS A 384 -7.55 -13.64 4.07
C LYS A 384 -8.32 -13.12 5.28
N GLU A 385 -7.83 -13.46 6.46
CA GLU A 385 -8.33 -12.87 7.70
C GLU A 385 -7.73 -11.48 7.90
N ASN A 386 -8.57 -10.52 8.27
CA ASN A 386 -8.15 -9.15 8.55
C ASN A 386 -8.82 -8.62 9.81
N TYR A 387 -8.21 -7.63 10.44
CA TYR A 387 -8.72 -6.98 11.65
C TYR A 387 -8.26 -5.53 11.75
N GLY A 388 -9.08 -4.68 12.37
CA GLY A 388 -8.77 -3.27 12.59
C GLY A 388 -7.71 -3.07 13.67
N MET A 389 -6.89 -2.02 13.53
CA MET A 389 -5.81 -1.69 14.47
C MET A 389 -6.28 -1.32 15.87
N ALA A 390 -7.53 -0.85 16.03
CA ALA A 390 -8.15 -0.60 17.32
C ALA A 390 -9.09 -1.75 17.78
N SER A 391 -9.05 -2.91 17.15
CA SER A 391 -9.84 -4.09 17.51
C SER A 391 -9.32 -4.76 18.79
N ALA A 392 -10.16 -5.58 19.42
CA ALA A 392 -9.75 -6.36 20.61
C ALA A 392 -8.53 -7.25 20.34
N ARG A 393 -8.42 -7.82 19.13
CA ARG A 393 -7.27 -8.63 18.70
C ARG A 393 -5.99 -7.79 18.64
N ALA A 394 -6.02 -6.65 17.96
CA ALA A 394 -4.85 -5.76 17.85
C ALA A 394 -4.45 -5.18 19.23
N VAL A 395 -5.43 -4.86 20.08
CA VAL A 395 -5.16 -4.40 21.47
C VAL A 395 -4.50 -5.50 22.28
N SER A 396 -4.99 -6.75 22.17
CA SER A 396 -4.39 -7.91 22.87
C SER A 396 -2.94 -8.13 22.44
N ASP A 397 -2.66 -8.10 21.13
CA ASP A 397 -1.31 -8.29 20.59
C ASP A 397 -0.35 -7.22 21.11
N ARG A 398 -0.75 -5.92 21.07
CA ARG A 398 0.06 -4.80 21.59
C ARG A 398 0.29 -4.81 23.09
N THR A 399 -0.60 -5.43 23.83
CA THR A 399 -0.57 -5.46 25.30
C THR A 399 -0.04 -6.76 25.87
N ALA A 400 0.45 -7.67 25.05
CA ALA A 400 0.95 -8.99 25.47
C ALA A 400 2.05 -8.91 26.55
N GLY A 401 2.85 -7.85 26.55
CA GLY A 401 3.90 -7.59 27.55
C GLY A 401 3.44 -6.91 28.85
N LEU A 402 2.16 -6.52 28.96
CA LEU A 402 1.61 -5.91 30.17
C LEU A 402 1.10 -6.99 31.14
N ASP A 403 0.99 -6.63 32.44
CA ASP A 403 0.31 -7.48 33.40
C ASP A 403 -1.17 -7.71 33.04
N ALA A 404 -1.78 -8.72 33.65
CA ALA A 404 -3.13 -9.16 33.31
C ALA A 404 -4.20 -8.08 33.58
N PHE A 405 -4.04 -7.26 34.63
CA PHE A 405 -4.99 -6.22 34.98
C PHE A 405 -4.95 -5.05 33.97
N GLU A 406 -3.77 -4.53 33.63
CA GLU A 406 -3.60 -3.46 32.65
C GLU A 406 -4.03 -3.91 31.24
N ARG A 407 -3.81 -5.16 30.90
CA ARG A 407 -4.30 -5.77 29.66
C ARG A 407 -5.83 -5.82 29.62
N ALA A 408 -6.46 -6.31 30.68
CA ALA A 408 -7.92 -6.36 30.79
C ALA A 408 -8.53 -4.96 30.71
N LYS A 409 -7.97 -3.97 31.42
CA LYS A 409 -8.41 -2.59 31.41
C LYS A 409 -8.36 -1.98 29.99
N LYS A 410 -7.25 -2.18 29.25
CA LYS A 410 -7.14 -1.72 27.86
C LYS A 410 -8.10 -2.45 26.92
N GLY A 411 -8.43 -3.71 27.23
CA GLY A 411 -9.39 -4.51 26.46
C GLY A 411 -10.84 -4.00 26.49
N PHE A 412 -11.20 -3.08 27.41
CA PHE A 412 -12.51 -2.43 27.41
C PHE A 412 -12.70 -1.42 26.28
N PHE A 413 -11.60 -0.81 25.79
CA PHE A 413 -11.65 0.19 24.72
C PHE A 413 -11.47 -0.48 23.35
N ARG A 414 -12.55 -0.61 22.58
CA ARG A 414 -12.60 -1.33 21.31
C ARG A 414 -13.26 -0.46 20.26
N GLU A 415 -12.51 -0.09 19.23
CA GLU A 415 -12.99 0.75 18.13
C GLU A 415 -12.69 0.13 16.75
N GLY A 416 -12.81 -1.19 16.60
CA GLY A 416 -12.56 -1.87 15.35
C GLY A 416 -13.10 -3.30 15.31
N ILE A 417 -13.27 -3.81 14.09
CA ILE A 417 -13.69 -5.19 13.83
C ILE A 417 -12.52 -6.13 14.10
N SER A 418 -12.70 -7.11 15.00
CA SER A 418 -11.64 -8.04 15.43
C SER A 418 -11.37 -9.16 14.44
N THR A 419 -12.36 -9.53 13.63
CA THR A 419 -12.22 -10.62 12.65
C THR A 419 -13.12 -10.35 11.47
N SER A 420 -12.55 -10.31 10.28
CA SER A 420 -13.30 -10.31 9.02
C SER A 420 -12.58 -11.16 7.97
N ARG A 421 -13.31 -11.58 6.96
CA ARG A 421 -12.77 -12.23 5.77
C ARG A 421 -12.72 -11.20 4.66
N ILE A 422 -11.52 -10.99 4.12
CA ILE A 422 -11.35 -10.19 2.92
C ILE A 422 -11.08 -11.15 1.78
N TYR A 423 -12.04 -11.27 0.87
CA TYR A 423 -11.91 -12.12 -0.30
C TYR A 423 -10.92 -11.49 -1.29
N LEU A 424 -10.14 -12.35 -1.94
CA LEU A 424 -9.28 -11.93 -3.04
C LEU A 424 -10.20 -11.64 -4.24
N PRO A 425 -10.22 -10.39 -4.74
CA PRO A 425 -11.10 -10.05 -5.85
C PRO A 425 -10.53 -10.61 -7.16
N GLU A 426 -11.38 -11.24 -7.96
CA GLU A 426 -11.00 -11.81 -9.25
C GLU A 426 -10.36 -10.75 -10.15
N GLY A 427 -9.20 -11.08 -10.73
CA GLY A 427 -8.41 -10.18 -11.57
C GLY A 427 -7.58 -9.12 -10.81
N ARG A 428 -7.72 -9.01 -9.47
CA ARG A 428 -6.98 -8.07 -8.61
C ARG A 428 -6.36 -8.75 -7.40
N GLU A 429 -6.08 -10.03 -7.49
CA GLU A 429 -5.54 -10.83 -6.39
C GLU A 429 -4.09 -10.47 -6.03
N SER A 430 -3.39 -9.72 -6.90
CA SER A 430 -2.04 -9.21 -6.66
C SER A 430 -2.00 -7.70 -6.54
N VAL A 431 -1.02 -7.20 -5.79
CA VAL A 431 -0.75 -5.75 -5.67
C VAL A 431 -0.51 -5.12 -7.04
N GLY A 432 0.25 -5.79 -7.92
CA GLY A 432 0.52 -5.27 -9.26
C GLY A 432 -0.76 -5.11 -10.10
N ALA A 433 -1.66 -6.10 -10.09
CA ALA A 433 -2.95 -6.00 -10.79
C ALA A 433 -3.85 -4.91 -10.20
N PHE A 434 -3.93 -4.85 -8.86
CA PHE A 434 -4.67 -3.80 -8.16
C PHE A 434 -4.17 -2.39 -8.51
N LEU A 435 -2.85 -2.18 -8.50
CA LEU A 435 -2.25 -0.87 -8.81
C LEU A 435 -2.53 -0.43 -10.25
N VAL A 436 -2.38 -1.32 -11.23
CA VAL A 436 -2.67 -0.99 -12.64
C VAL A 436 -4.12 -0.53 -12.80
N ASP A 437 -5.06 -1.23 -12.17
CA ASP A 437 -6.47 -0.87 -12.22
C ASP A 437 -6.76 0.50 -11.60
N VAL A 438 -6.25 0.74 -10.38
CA VAL A 438 -6.44 2.02 -9.68
C VAL A 438 -5.78 3.16 -10.45
N ILE A 439 -4.54 3.00 -10.91
CA ILE A 439 -3.77 4.03 -11.57
C ILE A 439 -4.37 4.37 -12.94
N SER A 440 -4.78 3.37 -13.72
CA SER A 440 -5.45 3.62 -15.01
C SER A 440 -6.75 4.41 -14.85
N GLY A 441 -7.53 4.12 -13.79
CA GLY A 441 -8.72 4.90 -13.45
C GLY A 441 -8.41 6.34 -13.04
N VAL A 442 -7.35 6.55 -12.24
CA VAL A 442 -6.89 7.88 -11.84
C VAL A 442 -6.35 8.67 -13.04
N GLN A 443 -5.53 8.05 -13.90
CA GLN A 443 -5.07 8.68 -15.15
C GLN A 443 -6.24 9.09 -16.05
N SER A 444 -7.27 8.26 -16.14
CA SER A 444 -8.49 8.63 -16.87
C SER A 444 -9.17 9.85 -16.25
N ALA A 445 -9.26 9.93 -14.91
CA ALA A 445 -9.83 11.10 -14.23
C ALA A 445 -9.03 12.37 -14.51
N PHE A 446 -7.70 12.29 -14.58
CA PHE A 446 -6.83 13.40 -14.96
C PHE A 446 -7.15 13.90 -16.37
N THR A 447 -7.29 13.01 -17.34
CA THR A 447 -7.64 13.40 -18.72
C THR A 447 -9.03 14.01 -18.79
N TYR A 448 -10.02 13.48 -18.08
CA TYR A 448 -11.36 14.06 -18.04
C TYR A 448 -11.39 15.47 -17.42
N THR A 449 -10.49 15.78 -16.51
CA THR A 449 -10.44 17.09 -15.83
C THR A 449 -9.42 18.06 -16.44
N GLY A 450 -8.68 17.62 -17.45
CA GLY A 450 -7.72 18.45 -18.17
C GLY A 450 -6.35 18.62 -17.48
N GLY A 451 -6.05 17.85 -16.42
CA GLY A 451 -4.77 17.89 -15.73
C GLY A 451 -3.80 16.81 -16.22
N THR A 452 -2.49 17.09 -16.20
CA THR A 452 -1.43 16.13 -16.52
C THR A 452 -0.52 15.80 -15.35
N THR A 453 -0.55 16.61 -14.28
CA THR A 453 0.21 16.39 -13.04
C THR A 453 -0.69 16.60 -11.83
N ILE A 454 -0.31 16.07 -10.65
CA ILE A 454 -1.08 16.28 -9.41
C ILE A 454 -1.29 17.78 -9.12
N PRO A 455 -0.29 18.67 -9.16
CA PRO A 455 -0.52 20.10 -8.96
C PRO A 455 -1.46 20.73 -9.99
N GLU A 456 -1.39 20.29 -11.24
CA GLU A 456 -2.28 20.78 -12.29
C GLU A 456 -3.70 20.29 -12.08
N PHE A 457 -3.87 19.02 -11.70
CA PHE A 457 -5.15 18.44 -11.33
C PHE A 457 -5.80 19.18 -10.14
N HIS A 458 -5.03 19.49 -9.08
CA HIS A 458 -5.49 20.33 -7.98
C HIS A 458 -6.05 21.68 -8.44
N ARG A 459 -5.41 22.32 -9.42
CA ARG A 459 -5.85 23.64 -9.92
C ARG A 459 -7.07 23.55 -10.84
N LYS A 460 -7.09 22.54 -11.73
CA LYS A 460 -8.09 22.43 -12.81
C LYS A 460 -9.37 21.71 -12.39
N ALA A 461 -9.29 20.80 -11.44
CA ALA A 461 -10.45 20.01 -11.03
C ALA A 461 -11.64 20.88 -10.61
N VAL A 462 -12.78 20.60 -11.20
CA VAL A 462 -14.08 21.18 -10.83
C VAL A 462 -14.91 20.07 -10.20
N VAL A 463 -15.39 20.31 -8.99
CA VAL A 463 -16.17 19.36 -8.19
C VAL A 463 -17.61 19.78 -8.14
N GLY A 464 -18.53 18.90 -8.52
CA GLY A 464 -19.97 19.05 -8.32
C GLY A 464 -20.42 18.26 -7.10
N VAL A 465 -21.53 18.68 -6.52
CA VAL A 465 -22.24 17.98 -5.43
C VAL A 465 -23.44 17.24 -6.01
N GLN A 466 -23.65 16.01 -5.58
CA GLN A 466 -24.74 15.15 -6.05
C GLN A 466 -25.57 14.62 -4.87
N THR A 467 -26.79 14.18 -5.16
CA THR A 467 -27.63 13.44 -4.22
C THR A 467 -27.22 11.95 -4.19
N ALA A 468 -27.74 11.21 -3.21
CA ALA A 468 -27.59 9.74 -3.20
C ALA A 468 -28.11 9.07 -4.48
N GLY A 469 -29.17 9.64 -5.09
CA GLY A 469 -29.69 9.19 -6.38
C GLY A 469 -28.70 9.38 -7.52
N GLY A 470 -28.01 10.53 -7.58
CA GLY A 470 -26.97 10.81 -8.56
C GLY A 470 -25.79 9.84 -8.41
N TYR A 471 -25.39 9.51 -7.19
CA TYR A 471 -24.36 8.51 -6.94
C TYR A 471 -24.77 7.11 -7.43
N VAL A 472 -26.02 6.70 -7.18
CA VAL A 472 -26.56 5.40 -7.63
C VAL A 472 -26.68 5.34 -9.15
N GLU A 473 -27.04 6.45 -9.81
CA GLU A 473 -27.11 6.56 -11.28
C GLU A 473 -25.76 6.23 -11.95
N GLY A 474 -24.65 6.67 -11.32
CA GLY A 474 -23.28 6.42 -11.81
C GLY A 474 -22.77 4.99 -11.64
N LYS A 475 -23.51 4.09 -10.97
CA LYS A 475 -23.10 2.71 -10.77
C LYS A 475 -23.48 1.83 -11.97
N PRO A 476 -22.62 0.84 -12.34
CA PRO A 476 -22.97 -0.15 -13.33
C PRO A 476 -24.27 -0.87 -12.93
N ARG A 477 -25.13 -1.11 -13.91
CA ARG A 477 -26.38 -1.86 -13.76
C ARG A 477 -26.19 -3.22 -14.46
N GLY A 478 -25.55 -4.16 -13.79
CA GLY A 478 -25.34 -5.51 -14.26
C GLY A 478 -25.58 -6.55 -13.20
#